data_4827135ab6b05038995232880268ce2c
#
_entry.id   4827135ab6b05038995232880268ce2c
#
_cell.length_a   1.000
_cell.length_b   1.000
_cell.length_c   1.000
_cell.angle_alpha   90.00
_cell.angle_beta   90.00
_cell.angle_gamma   90.00
#
_symmetry.space_group_name_H-M   'P 1'
#
loop_
_entity.id
_entity.type
_entity.pdbx_description
1 polymer ?
#
loop_
_entity_poly.entity_id
_entity_poly.type
_entity_poly.pdbx_seq_one_letter_code
_entity_poly.pdbx_strand_id
1 'polypeptide(L)' 'MVRLQLIYPEELVKEPVLCMVCKNFDVVLNIRTAKVTQDTGILTVEMDGEAEEIEKAIKFIEERGVSVQPIEGQIFME' A
#
# COMPACT_ATOMS: atom_id res chain seq x y z
N MET A 1 -4.47 9.83 -8.17
CA MET A 1 -4.14 8.42 -7.92
C MET A 1 -2.65 8.22 -7.85
N VAL A 2 -2.18 7.46 -6.87
CA VAL A 2 -0.77 7.13 -6.75
C VAL A 2 -0.61 5.62 -6.84
N ARG A 3 0.54 5.18 -7.30
CA ARG A 3 0.88 3.77 -7.39
C ARG A 3 2.05 3.51 -6.45
N LEU A 4 1.90 2.52 -5.60
CA LEU A 4 2.86 2.26 -4.54
C LEU A 4 3.26 0.79 -4.54
N GLN A 5 4.52 0.55 -4.21
CA GLN A 5 4.95 -0.79 -3.90
C GLN A 5 5.07 -0.90 -2.39
N LEU A 6 4.42 -1.91 -1.83
CA LEU A 6 4.44 -2.16 -0.40
C LEU A 6 5.22 -3.43 -0.13
N ILE A 7 6.16 -3.34 0.80
CA ILE A 7 6.97 -4.49 1.17
C ILE A 7 6.73 -4.76 2.65
N TYR A 8 6.15 -5.92 2.92
CA TYR A 8 5.80 -6.35 4.27
C TYR A 8 6.91 -7.19 4.85
N PRO A 9 7.40 -6.86 6.04
CA PRO A 9 8.29 -7.78 6.74
C PRO A 9 7.51 -8.98 7.25
N GLU A 10 8.23 -10.02 7.63
CA GLU A 10 7.64 -11.28 8.02
C GLU A 10 6.57 -11.14 9.10
N GLU A 11 6.85 -10.32 10.11
CA GLU A 11 5.94 -10.19 11.23
C GLU A 11 4.65 -9.49 10.88
N LEU A 12 4.58 -8.83 9.73
CA LEU A 12 3.39 -8.12 9.32
C LEU A 12 2.61 -8.80 8.21
N VAL A 13 3.10 -9.92 7.71
CA VAL A 13 2.42 -10.61 6.60
C VAL A 13 0.99 -10.99 6.98
N LYS A 14 0.74 -11.29 8.24
CA LYS A 14 -0.58 -11.68 8.71
C LYS A 14 -1.45 -10.51 9.14
N GLU A 15 -0.92 -9.29 9.16
CA GLU A 15 -1.67 -8.13 9.62
C GLU A 15 -2.56 -7.60 8.49
N PRO A 16 -3.82 -7.28 8.78
CA PRO A 16 -4.72 -6.78 7.73
C PRO A 16 -4.53 -5.29 7.51
N VAL A 17 -3.32 -4.88 7.14
CA VAL A 17 -2.97 -3.46 7.08
C VAL A 17 -3.81 -2.72 6.06
N LEU A 18 -3.99 -3.30 4.86
CA LEU A 18 -4.75 -2.62 3.82
C LEU A 18 -6.22 -2.50 4.17
N CYS A 19 -6.76 -3.51 4.83
CA CYS A 19 -8.13 -3.44 5.27
C CYS A 19 -8.31 -2.32 6.31
N MET A 20 -7.34 -2.17 7.19
CA MET A 20 -7.37 -1.10 8.19
C MET A 20 -7.29 0.27 7.55
N VAL A 21 -6.48 0.38 6.49
CA VAL A 21 -6.38 1.64 5.76
C VAL A 21 -7.73 2.03 5.18
N CYS A 22 -8.40 1.09 4.53
CA CYS A 22 -9.68 1.38 3.91
C CYS A 22 -10.76 1.72 4.94
N LYS A 23 -10.64 1.20 6.14
CA LYS A 23 -11.59 1.50 7.19
C LYS A 23 -11.37 2.86 7.84
N ASN A 24 -10.13 3.31 7.88
CA ASN A 24 -9.78 4.50 8.66
C ASN A 24 -9.53 5.74 7.84
N PHE A 25 -9.34 5.59 6.55
CA PHE A 25 -9.02 6.72 5.68
C PHE A 25 -9.92 6.70 4.47
N ASP A 26 -10.20 7.88 3.95
CA ASP A 26 -11.10 8.01 2.79
C ASP A 26 -10.31 7.82 1.51
N VAL A 27 -9.84 6.61 1.30
CA VAL A 27 -9.09 6.24 0.10
C VAL A 27 -9.63 4.94 -0.46
N VAL A 28 -9.40 4.75 -1.75
CA VAL A 28 -9.76 3.53 -2.45
C VAL A 28 -8.47 2.84 -2.84
N LEU A 29 -8.36 1.58 -2.50
CA LEU A 29 -7.18 0.79 -2.81
C LEU A 29 -7.50 -0.26 -3.84
N ASN A 30 -6.62 -0.40 -4.81
CA ASN A 30 -6.73 -1.45 -5.80
C ASN A 30 -5.41 -2.19 -5.88
N ILE A 31 -5.43 -3.49 -5.62
CA ILE A 31 -4.22 -4.30 -5.69
C ILE A 31 -3.99 -4.72 -7.13
N ARG A 32 -2.84 -4.35 -7.66
CA ARG A 32 -2.50 -4.70 -9.04
C ARG A 32 -1.71 -6.00 -9.10
N THR A 33 -0.76 -6.17 -8.20
CA THR A 33 -0.01 -7.42 -8.10
C THR A 33 0.23 -7.72 -6.65
N ALA A 34 0.36 -9.00 -6.34
CA ALA A 34 0.66 -9.40 -4.98
C ALA A 34 1.46 -10.69 -5.02
N LYS A 35 2.54 -10.71 -4.27
CA LYS A 35 3.32 -11.91 -4.08
C LYS A 35 3.53 -12.06 -2.58
N VAL A 36 2.82 -13.02 -2.00
CA VAL A 36 2.86 -13.22 -0.56
C VAL A 36 3.39 -14.61 -0.31
N THR A 37 4.44 -14.69 0.48
CA THR A 37 4.99 -15.96 0.93
C THR A 37 4.86 -16.02 2.44
N GLN A 38 5.42 -17.05 3.02
CA GLN A 38 5.42 -17.21 4.46
C GLN A 38 6.20 -16.09 5.15
N ASP A 39 7.23 -15.58 4.47
CA ASP A 39 8.19 -14.66 5.06
C ASP A 39 8.10 -13.24 4.54
N THR A 40 7.43 -13.02 3.43
CA THR A 40 7.49 -11.75 2.74
C THR A 40 6.19 -11.47 2.01
N GLY A 41 5.83 -10.20 1.94
CA GLY A 41 4.74 -9.77 1.09
C GLY A 41 5.19 -8.58 0.28
N ILE A 42 5.03 -8.66 -1.04
CA ILE A 42 5.34 -7.55 -1.94
C ILE A 42 4.11 -7.30 -2.77
N LEU A 43 3.55 -6.11 -2.63
CA LEU A 43 2.31 -5.74 -3.32
C LEU A 43 2.51 -4.46 -4.09
N THR A 44 1.87 -4.39 -5.25
CA THR A 44 1.74 -3.14 -5.98
C THR A 44 0.28 -2.73 -5.90
N VAL A 45 0.03 -1.55 -5.37
CA VAL A 45 -1.33 -1.06 -5.20
C VAL A 45 -1.47 0.31 -5.83
N GLU A 46 -2.69 0.63 -6.20
CA GLU A 46 -3.07 1.98 -6.61
C GLU A 46 -3.97 2.54 -5.53
N MET A 47 -3.68 3.76 -5.12
CA MET A 47 -4.46 4.41 -4.08
C MET A 47 -5.02 5.70 -4.64
N ASP A 48 -6.33 5.87 -4.48
CA ASP A 48 -7.03 7.05 -4.97
C ASP A 48 -7.74 7.73 -3.81
N GLY A 49 -7.83 9.05 -3.92
CA GLY A 49 -8.45 9.85 -2.88
C GLY A 49 -7.84 11.24 -2.90
N GLU A 50 -8.23 12.05 -1.94
CA GLU A 50 -7.65 13.38 -1.83
C GLU A 50 -6.23 13.28 -1.32
N ALA A 51 -5.40 14.22 -1.74
CA ALA A 51 -3.98 14.18 -1.39
C ALA A 51 -3.75 14.05 0.10
N GLU A 52 -4.55 14.75 0.88
CA GLU A 52 -4.44 14.73 2.33
C GLU A 52 -4.68 13.35 2.90
N GLU A 53 -5.72 12.69 2.40
CA GLU A 53 -6.07 11.36 2.88
C GLU A 53 -5.05 10.33 2.45
N ILE A 54 -4.55 10.48 1.22
CA ILE A 54 -3.51 9.57 0.72
C ILE A 54 -2.26 9.68 1.59
N GLU A 55 -1.87 10.90 1.94
CA GLU A 55 -0.69 11.09 2.79
C GLU A 55 -0.86 10.46 4.15
N LYS A 56 -2.03 10.63 4.75
CA LYS A 56 -2.31 10.03 6.05
C LYS A 56 -2.27 8.51 5.98
N ALA A 57 -2.83 7.97 4.90
CA ALA A 57 -2.87 6.52 4.73
C ALA A 57 -1.46 5.95 4.57
N ILE A 58 -0.64 6.62 3.77
CA ILE A 58 0.74 6.17 3.57
C ILE A 58 1.50 6.20 4.90
N LYS A 59 1.33 7.28 5.65
CA LYS A 59 2.00 7.41 6.93
C LYS A 59 1.58 6.31 7.89
N PHE A 60 0.28 5.99 7.91
CA PHE A 60 -0.23 4.91 8.73
C PHE A 60 0.44 3.58 8.37
N ILE A 61 0.53 3.30 7.06
CA ILE A 61 1.14 2.06 6.59
C ILE A 61 2.60 1.98 7.04
N GLU A 62 3.32 3.08 6.87
CA GLU A 62 4.73 3.12 7.26
C GLU A 62 4.92 2.98 8.76
N GLU A 63 4.03 3.58 9.53
CA GLU A 63 4.12 3.49 10.99
C GLU A 63 3.86 2.09 11.49
N ARG A 64 3.14 1.29 10.71
CA ARG A 64 2.92 -0.11 11.06
C ARG A 64 4.14 -0.97 10.75
N GLY A 65 5.09 -0.45 9.98
CA GLY A 65 6.30 -1.18 9.67
C GLY A 65 6.40 -1.69 8.26
N VAL A 66 5.46 -1.31 7.39
CA VAL A 66 5.49 -1.71 5.99
C VAL A 66 6.28 -0.66 5.21
N SER A 67 7.20 -1.10 4.38
CA SER A 67 7.92 -0.19 3.49
C SER A 67 7.03 0.25 2.36
N VAL A 68 6.99 1.55 2.10
CA VAL A 68 6.17 2.10 1.02
C VAL A 68 7.09 2.82 0.05
N GLN A 69 7.03 2.44 -1.21
CA GLN A 69 7.82 3.09 -2.25
C GLN A 69 6.93 3.51 -3.40
N PRO A 70 6.95 4.78 -3.77
CA PRO A 70 6.17 5.21 -4.92
C PRO A 70 6.74 4.62 -6.20
N ILE A 71 5.85 4.26 -7.10
CA ILE A 71 6.24 3.77 -8.42
C ILE A 71 5.89 4.87 -9.39
N GLU A 72 6.90 5.52 -9.92
CA GLU A 72 6.71 6.62 -10.85
C GLU A 72 7.19 6.22 -12.22
N GLY A 73 6.57 6.80 -13.20
CA GLY A 73 7.00 6.58 -14.56
C GLY A 73 6.48 5.32 -15.17
N GLN A 74 5.92 4.43 -14.38
CA GLN A 74 5.38 3.21 -14.92
C GLN A 74 3.94 3.32 -15.32
N ILE A 75 3.25 4.21 -14.68
CA ILE A 75 1.82 4.27 -14.82
C ILE A 75 1.37 4.58 -16.22
N PHE A 76 2.13 5.37 -16.90
CA PHE A 76 1.72 5.74 -18.24
C PHE A 76 2.21 4.77 -19.28
N MET A 77 2.82 3.73 -18.86
CA MET A 77 3.24 2.70 -19.79
C MET A 77 2.13 1.72 -20.11
N GLU A 78 1.07 1.84 -19.41
CA GLU A 78 -0.05 0.90 -19.60
C GLU A 78 -0.87 1.24 -20.77
#